data_558f2fa267c81fbffd3da21de203bc87
#
_entry.id   558f2fa267c81fbffd3da21de203bc87
#
_cell.length_a   1.000
_cell.length_b   1.000
_cell.length_c   1.000
_cell.angle_alpha   90.00
_cell.angle_beta   90.00
_cell.angle_gamma   90.00
#
_symmetry.space_group_name_H-M   'P 1'
#
loop_
_entity.id
_entity.type
_entity.pdbx_description
1 polymer ?
#
loop_
_entity_poly.entity_id
_entity_poly.type
_entity_poly.pdbx_seq_one_letter_code
_entity_poly.pdbx_strand_id
1 'polypeptide(L)'
;PGGAVLNIYDELYKYSDKIHHVLTCHEQAAAHAADGYARATGKVGVCLATSGPGATNLVTGIATAYMDSIPMVAITGNVAVPLLGKDSFQEVDITGITMPITKHNYIVKDVKDLQKVIR
;
A
#
# COMPACT_ATOMS: atom_id res chain seq x y z
N PRO A 1 7.96 -0.21 6.89
CA PRO A 1 8.16 -1.65 7.02
C PRO A 1 7.35 -2.24 8.17
N GLY A 2 7.31 -3.59 8.26
CA GLY A 2 6.61 -4.32 9.31
C GLY A 2 6.52 -5.81 8.97
N GLY A 3 6.11 -6.63 9.94
CA GLY A 3 6.10 -8.09 9.81
C GLY A 3 5.32 -8.61 8.61
N ALA A 4 4.18 -8.02 8.31
CA ALA A 4 3.31 -8.44 7.22
C ALA A 4 3.89 -8.24 5.79
N VAL A 5 4.95 -7.46 5.64
CA VAL A 5 5.56 -7.13 4.34
C VAL A 5 7.03 -7.55 4.23
N LEU A 6 7.55 -8.34 5.18
CA LEU A 6 8.95 -8.77 5.17
C LEU A 6 9.34 -9.47 3.88
N ASN A 7 8.51 -10.38 3.36
CA ASN A 7 8.80 -11.10 2.13
C ASN A 7 8.87 -10.14 0.92
N ILE A 8 8.08 -9.08 0.91
CA ILE A 8 8.15 -8.05 -0.15
C ILE A 8 9.48 -7.30 -0.05
N TYR A 9 9.92 -6.93 1.14
CA TYR A 9 11.21 -6.26 1.34
C TYR A 9 12.41 -7.14 0.99
N ASP A 10 12.33 -8.45 1.28
CA ASP A 10 13.36 -9.40 0.85
C ASP A 10 13.49 -9.47 -0.68
N GLU A 11 12.37 -9.47 -1.39
CA GLU A 11 12.40 -9.40 -2.86
C GLU A 11 12.85 -8.03 -3.38
N LEU A 12 12.42 -6.92 -2.76
CA LEU A 12 12.90 -5.59 -3.13
C LEU A 12 14.43 -5.48 -3.01
N TYR A 13 15.02 -6.11 -1.98
CA TYR A 13 16.48 -6.16 -1.83
C TYR A 13 17.14 -6.93 -2.96
N LYS A 14 16.60 -8.10 -3.33
CA LYS A 14 17.12 -8.93 -4.44
C LYS A 14 17.03 -8.24 -5.81
N TYR A 15 16.03 -7.39 -5.99
CA TYR A 15 15.79 -6.65 -7.24
C TYR A 15 16.14 -5.16 -7.15
N SER A 16 17.04 -4.79 -6.25
CA SER A 16 17.45 -3.39 -6.02
C SER A 16 18.12 -2.73 -7.24
N ASP A 17 18.62 -3.53 -8.18
CA ASP A 17 19.14 -3.08 -9.47
C ASP A 17 18.02 -2.66 -10.46
N LYS A 18 16.78 -3.10 -10.24
CA LYS A 18 15.63 -2.88 -11.13
C LYS A 18 14.55 -1.99 -10.53
N ILE A 19 14.43 -2.01 -9.21
CA ILE A 19 13.38 -1.29 -8.49
C ILE A 19 14.04 -0.30 -7.52
N HIS A 20 13.86 0.99 -7.78
CA HIS A 20 14.32 2.02 -6.87
C HIS A 20 13.32 2.18 -5.72
N HIS A 21 13.73 1.76 -4.52
CA HIS A 21 12.94 1.86 -3.30
C HIS A 21 13.46 2.98 -2.40
N VAL A 22 12.56 3.83 -1.92
CA VAL A 22 12.87 4.91 -0.97
C VAL A 22 12.21 4.60 0.35
N LEU A 23 13.00 4.46 1.41
CA LEU A 23 12.49 4.27 2.76
C LEU A 23 12.13 5.62 3.38
N THR A 24 10.91 5.72 3.89
CA THR A 24 10.44 6.87 4.68
C THR A 24 10.36 6.53 6.16
N CYS A 25 10.46 7.54 7.03
CA CYS A 25 10.33 7.34 8.48
C CYS A 25 8.87 7.19 8.94
N HIS A 26 7.91 7.64 8.12
CA HIS A 26 6.48 7.59 8.41
C HIS A 26 5.70 7.29 7.13
N GLU A 27 4.68 6.45 7.21
CA GLU A 27 3.93 5.99 6.04
C GLU A 27 3.16 7.12 5.36
N GLN A 28 2.69 8.12 6.09
CA GLN A 28 2.08 9.32 5.52
C GLN A 28 3.03 10.02 4.55
N ALA A 29 4.31 10.10 4.90
CA ALA A 29 5.34 10.67 4.01
C ALA A 29 5.52 9.81 2.75
N ALA A 30 5.43 8.48 2.85
CA ALA A 30 5.46 7.60 1.68
C ALA A 30 4.30 7.88 0.71
N ALA A 31 3.07 8.01 1.25
CA ALA A 31 1.90 8.33 0.43
C ALA A 31 2.02 9.71 -0.24
N HIS A 32 2.46 10.74 0.50
CA HIS A 32 2.69 12.07 -0.09
C HIS A 32 3.84 12.09 -1.09
N ALA A 33 4.89 11.29 -0.88
CA ALA A 33 5.98 11.15 -1.87
C ALA A 33 5.48 10.50 -3.16
N ALA A 34 4.64 9.46 -3.06
CA ALA A 34 4.02 8.82 -4.22
C ALA A 34 3.09 9.79 -4.97
N ASP A 35 2.27 10.56 -4.26
CA ASP A 35 1.44 11.62 -4.83
C ASP A 35 2.29 12.68 -5.55
N GLY A 36 3.33 13.20 -4.89
CA GLY A 36 4.26 14.17 -5.48
C GLY A 36 5.00 13.64 -6.71
N TYR A 37 5.43 12.37 -6.67
CA TYR A 37 6.02 11.71 -7.84
C TYR A 37 5.07 11.66 -9.02
N ALA A 38 3.81 11.27 -8.77
CA ALA A 38 2.82 11.19 -9.85
C ALA A 38 2.53 12.57 -10.46
N ARG A 39 2.40 13.61 -9.63
CA ARG A 39 2.22 15.00 -10.09
C ARG A 39 3.40 15.48 -10.94
N ALA A 40 4.62 15.23 -10.49
CA ALA A 40 5.83 15.71 -11.16
C ALA A 40 6.14 14.97 -12.47
N THR A 41 5.80 13.69 -12.56
CA THR A 41 6.22 12.83 -13.69
C THR A 41 5.10 12.43 -14.64
N GLY A 42 3.84 12.57 -14.22
CA GLY A 42 2.69 12.03 -14.93
C GLY A 42 2.58 10.49 -14.89
N LYS A 43 3.40 9.82 -14.06
CA LYS A 43 3.40 8.37 -13.88
C LYS A 43 2.66 7.98 -12.61
N VAL A 44 2.30 6.71 -12.48
CA VAL A 44 1.65 6.20 -11.27
C VAL A 44 2.64 6.21 -10.11
N GLY A 45 2.26 6.85 -9.00
CA GLY A 45 3.00 6.77 -7.74
C GLY A 45 2.67 5.47 -7.00
N VAL A 46 3.66 4.84 -6.37
CA VAL A 46 3.45 3.60 -5.60
C VAL A 46 3.98 3.78 -4.19
N CYS A 47 3.18 3.43 -3.19
CA CYS A 47 3.62 3.36 -1.81
C CYS A 47 3.30 2.00 -1.19
N LEU A 48 4.11 1.59 -0.22
CA LEU A 48 4.01 0.31 0.47
C LEU A 48 4.02 0.54 1.98
N ALA A 49 3.08 -0.09 2.69
CA ALA A 49 3.05 -0.08 4.15
C ALA A 49 2.67 -1.45 4.72
N THR A 50 3.04 -1.68 5.98
CA THR A 50 2.58 -2.86 6.72
C THR A 50 1.09 -2.78 7.04
N SER A 51 0.54 -3.84 7.61
CA SER A 51 -0.86 -3.91 8.05
C SER A 51 -1.17 -2.95 9.22
N GLY A 52 -2.45 -2.80 9.52
CA GLY A 52 -2.94 -2.07 10.67
C GLY A 52 -2.53 -0.61 10.68
N PRO A 53 -1.76 -0.15 11.70
CA PRO A 53 -1.38 1.26 11.82
C PRO A 53 -0.53 1.76 10.65
N GLY A 54 0.28 0.91 10.01
CA GLY A 54 1.03 1.29 8.82
C GLY A 54 0.10 1.61 7.65
N ALA A 55 -0.91 0.79 7.44
CA ALA A 55 -1.91 1.02 6.39
C ALA A 55 -2.76 2.27 6.67
N THR A 56 -3.22 2.47 7.91
CA THR A 56 -4.03 3.64 8.27
C THR A 56 -3.25 4.95 8.17
N ASN A 57 -1.95 4.94 8.37
CA ASN A 57 -1.10 6.13 8.18
C ASN A 57 -0.99 6.59 6.71
N LEU A 58 -1.41 5.77 5.74
CA LEU A 58 -1.48 6.18 4.34
C LEU A 58 -2.74 7.00 4.00
N VAL A 59 -3.77 6.97 4.84
CA VAL A 59 -5.13 7.49 4.54
C VAL A 59 -5.10 8.94 4.09
N THR A 60 -4.37 9.83 4.77
CA THR A 60 -4.26 11.24 4.40
C THR A 60 -3.73 11.42 2.99
N GLY A 61 -2.64 10.73 2.64
CA GLY A 61 -2.05 10.81 1.30
C GLY A 61 -2.95 10.21 0.22
N ILE A 62 -3.63 9.10 0.53
CA ILE A 62 -4.61 8.48 -0.38
C ILE A 62 -5.76 9.45 -0.66
N ALA A 63 -6.33 10.06 0.39
CA ALA A 63 -7.40 11.04 0.25
C ALA A 63 -6.97 12.27 -0.58
N THR A 64 -5.76 12.77 -0.35
CA THR A 64 -5.19 13.89 -1.12
C THR A 64 -5.09 13.54 -2.60
N ALA A 65 -4.52 12.38 -2.93
CA ALA A 65 -4.40 11.94 -4.31
C ALA A 65 -5.77 11.72 -4.96
N TYR A 66 -6.73 11.15 -4.23
CA TYR A 66 -8.09 10.91 -4.71
C TYR A 66 -8.81 12.21 -5.07
N MET A 67 -8.77 13.21 -4.18
CA MET A 67 -9.44 14.51 -4.39
C MET A 67 -8.94 15.23 -5.64
N ASP A 68 -7.67 15.08 -5.96
CA ASP A 68 -7.04 15.72 -7.13
C ASP A 68 -6.94 14.79 -8.35
N SER A 69 -7.51 13.57 -8.27
CA SER A 69 -7.44 12.55 -9.33
C SER A 69 -6.02 12.17 -9.74
N ILE A 70 -5.10 12.12 -8.78
CA ILE A 70 -3.70 11.75 -8.99
C ILE A 70 -3.57 10.21 -9.00
N PRO A 71 -2.93 9.62 -10.02
CA PRO A 71 -2.80 8.18 -10.13
C PRO A 71 -1.82 7.63 -9.07
N MET A 72 -2.33 6.86 -8.13
CA MET A 72 -1.55 6.26 -7.06
C MET A 72 -2.00 4.83 -6.77
N VAL A 73 -1.04 3.96 -6.47
CA VAL A 73 -1.27 2.59 -5.96
C VAL A 73 -0.69 2.48 -4.57
N ALA A 74 -1.53 2.13 -3.60
CA ALA A 74 -1.12 1.83 -2.24
C ALA A 74 -1.16 0.30 -2.04
N ILE A 75 -0.01 -0.28 -1.70
CA ILE A 75 0.13 -1.69 -1.37
C ILE A 75 0.22 -1.80 0.14
N THR A 76 -0.70 -2.52 0.76
CA THR A 76 -0.72 -2.71 2.21
C THR A 76 -0.58 -4.18 2.57
N GLY A 77 0.24 -4.46 3.57
CA GLY A 77 0.24 -5.78 4.19
C GLY A 77 -1.11 -6.08 4.84
N ASN A 78 -1.35 -7.35 5.09
CA ASN A 78 -2.50 -7.78 5.88
C ASN A 78 -2.07 -8.93 6.80
N VAL A 79 -2.94 -9.27 7.76
CA VAL A 79 -2.75 -10.46 8.59
C VAL A 79 -2.89 -11.73 7.74
N ALA A 80 -2.40 -12.85 8.25
CA ALA A 80 -2.53 -14.14 7.56
C ALA A 80 -4.01 -14.46 7.28
N VAL A 81 -4.30 -15.03 6.11
CA VAL A 81 -5.68 -15.29 5.65
C VAL A 81 -6.59 -15.97 6.70
N PRO A 82 -6.13 -16.96 7.49
CA PRO A 82 -6.95 -17.56 8.54
C PRO A 82 -7.34 -16.63 9.70
N LEU A 83 -6.66 -15.49 9.82
CA LEU A 83 -6.87 -14.49 10.88
C LEU A 83 -7.74 -13.31 10.42
N LEU A 84 -8.04 -13.20 9.14
CA LEU A 84 -8.87 -12.13 8.60
C LEU A 84 -10.25 -12.08 9.26
N GLY A 85 -10.66 -10.91 9.71
CA GLY A 85 -11.96 -10.68 10.36
C GLY A 85 -12.06 -11.22 11.80
N LYS A 86 -10.92 -11.43 12.46
CA LYS A 86 -10.85 -11.96 13.85
C LYS A 86 -10.28 -10.96 14.85
N ASP A 87 -10.22 -9.68 14.49
CA ASP A 87 -9.63 -8.62 15.31
C ASP A 87 -8.21 -8.96 15.80
N SER A 88 -7.42 -9.55 14.91
CA SER A 88 -6.05 -9.97 15.19
C SER A 88 -5.13 -8.79 15.42
N PHE A 89 -3.96 -9.02 16.03
CA PHE A 89 -2.94 -7.99 16.21
C PHE A 89 -2.59 -7.28 14.89
N GLN A 90 -2.67 -5.96 14.89
CA GLN A 90 -2.46 -5.10 13.70
C GLN A 90 -3.43 -5.40 12.52
N GLU A 91 -4.57 -6.00 12.78
CA GLU A 91 -5.65 -6.07 11.80
C GLU A 91 -6.46 -4.76 11.83
N VAL A 92 -6.77 -4.26 10.65
CA VAL A 92 -7.71 -3.16 10.45
C VAL A 92 -8.39 -3.35 9.10
N ASP A 93 -9.67 -3.04 9.01
CA ASP A 93 -10.37 -3.02 7.72
C ASP A 93 -9.97 -1.80 6.90
N ILE A 94 -8.74 -1.85 6.37
CA ILE A 94 -8.22 -0.77 5.53
C ILE A 94 -9.03 -0.59 4.24
N THR A 95 -9.64 -1.68 3.74
CA THR A 95 -10.51 -1.63 2.57
C THR A 95 -11.75 -0.80 2.86
N GLY A 96 -12.43 -1.07 3.98
CA GLY A 96 -13.58 -0.27 4.41
C GLY A 96 -13.23 1.19 4.68
N ILE A 97 -12.10 1.44 5.36
CA ILE A 97 -11.62 2.81 5.65
C ILE A 97 -11.32 3.59 4.37
N THR A 98 -10.71 2.98 3.38
CA THR A 98 -10.28 3.65 2.15
C THR A 98 -11.29 3.60 1.00
N MET A 99 -12.36 2.85 1.14
CA MET A 99 -13.40 2.71 0.11
C MET A 99 -13.91 4.08 -0.42
N PRO A 100 -14.22 5.07 0.41
CA PRO A 100 -14.75 6.35 -0.07
C PRO A 100 -13.68 7.26 -0.71
N ILE A 101 -12.40 6.93 -0.58
CA ILE A 101 -11.27 7.74 -1.05
C ILE A 101 -10.37 7.00 -2.04
N THR A 102 -10.87 5.91 -2.64
CA THR A 102 -10.16 5.15 -3.67
C THR A 102 -11.08 4.85 -4.84
N LYS A 103 -10.51 4.77 -6.02
CA LYS A 103 -11.23 4.34 -7.22
C LYS A 103 -11.58 2.86 -7.16
N HIS A 104 -10.71 2.05 -6.58
CA HIS A 104 -10.91 0.62 -6.41
C HIS A 104 -10.05 0.05 -5.29
N ASN A 105 -10.54 -1.00 -4.64
CA ASN A 105 -9.85 -1.74 -3.58
C ASN A 105 -9.87 -3.24 -3.87
N TYR A 106 -8.79 -3.92 -3.49
CA TYR A 106 -8.70 -5.37 -3.55
C TYR A 106 -8.16 -5.95 -2.25
N ILE A 107 -8.70 -7.08 -1.82
CA ILE A 107 -8.10 -7.95 -0.80
C ILE A 107 -7.64 -9.22 -1.52
N VAL A 108 -6.33 -9.37 -1.71
CA VAL A 108 -5.74 -10.55 -2.33
C VAL A 108 -5.62 -11.64 -1.29
N LYS A 109 -6.41 -12.70 -1.41
CA LYS A 109 -6.43 -13.86 -0.49
C LYS A 109 -5.66 -15.06 -1.03
N ASP A 110 -5.43 -15.14 -2.34
CA ASP A 110 -4.64 -16.18 -3.00
C ASP A 110 -3.59 -15.50 -3.90
N VAL A 111 -2.35 -15.96 -3.79
CA VAL A 111 -1.25 -15.45 -4.62
C VAL A 111 -1.49 -15.60 -6.12
N LYS A 112 -2.31 -16.57 -6.52
CA LYS A 112 -2.69 -16.78 -7.94
C LYS A 112 -3.47 -15.62 -8.52
N ASP A 113 -4.17 -14.85 -7.67
CA ASP A 113 -4.95 -13.70 -8.09
C ASP A 113 -4.11 -12.41 -8.16
N LEU A 114 -2.91 -12.40 -7.56
CA LEU A 114 -2.07 -11.21 -7.44
C LEU A 114 -1.75 -10.59 -8.81
N GLN A 115 -1.35 -11.39 -9.78
CA GLN A 115 -1.03 -10.90 -11.12
C GLN A 115 -2.23 -10.24 -11.80
N LYS A 116 -3.43 -10.79 -11.62
CA LYS A 116 -4.67 -10.25 -12.19
C LYS A 116 -5.07 -8.93 -11.53
N VAL A 117 -4.83 -8.82 -10.22
CA VAL A 117 -5.17 -7.62 -9.45
C VAL A 117 -4.23 -6.45 -9.74
N ILE A 118 -2.93 -6.72 -9.96
CA ILE A 118 -1.93 -5.67 -10.26
C ILE A 118 -1.97 -5.24 -11.74
N ARG A 119 -2.56 -6.01 -12.63
CA ARG A 119 -2.63 -5.74 -14.08
C ARG A 119 -3.82 -4.86 -14.45
#